data_5a4642aa6d25532f28f15e0c5d06dec8
#
_entry.id   5a4642aa6d25532f28f15e0c5d06dec8
#
_cell.length_a   1.000
_cell.length_b   1.000
_cell.length_c   1.000
_cell.angle_alpha   90.00
_cell.angle_beta   90.00
_cell.angle_gamma   90.00
#
_symmetry.space_group_name_H-M   'P 1'
#
loop_
_entity.id
_entity.type
_entity.pdbx_description
1 polymer ?
#
loop_
_entity_poly.entity_id
_entity_poly.type
_entity_poly.pdbx_seq_one_letter_code
_entity_poly.pdbx_strand_id
1 'polypeptide(L)'
;MANDKPVREHLVKLLEGGQAHATFEAAVKGLPAALRGKRPKGAEHSPWEILEHMRIAQQDILDFSIDPKYVAPKWPDDYWPKSKTPPNDKAWAKSVRAFNADLEAMRKLVALESTDLYAPIPHGDGQTILREALLIADHNAYHIGELVLVRRLLGAWK
;
A
#
# COMPACT_ATOMS: atom_id res chain seq x y z
N MET A 1 -13.61 21.41 19.92
CA MET A 1 -12.95 20.25 19.29
C MET A 1 -11.44 20.48 19.37
N ALA A 2 -10.64 19.47 19.71
CA ALA A 2 -9.20 19.61 19.67
C ALA A 2 -8.75 19.92 18.24
N ASN A 3 -7.73 20.79 18.08
CA ASN A 3 -7.17 21.12 16.78
C ASN A 3 -6.42 19.88 16.25
N ASP A 4 -7.01 19.10 15.35
CA ASP A 4 -6.42 17.90 14.76
C ASP A 4 -5.63 18.19 13.47
N LYS A 5 -5.56 19.45 13.05
CA LYS A 5 -4.84 19.89 11.85
C LYS A 5 -3.40 19.37 11.79
N PRO A 6 -2.57 19.47 12.85
CA PRO A 6 -1.20 18.92 12.81
C PRO A 6 -1.17 17.41 12.61
N VAL A 7 -2.14 16.67 13.19
CA VAL A 7 -2.24 15.21 13.02
C VAL A 7 -2.54 14.86 11.57
N ARG A 8 -3.50 15.55 10.93
CA ARG A 8 -3.83 15.36 9.51
C ARG A 8 -2.63 15.64 8.61
N GLU A 9 -1.96 16.77 8.83
CA GLU A 9 -0.78 17.16 8.04
C GLU A 9 0.34 16.12 8.15
N HIS A 10 0.60 15.58 9.35
CA HIS A 10 1.60 14.55 9.56
C HIS A 10 1.19 13.19 8.98
N LEU A 11 -0.07 12.80 9.08
CA LEU A 11 -0.59 11.58 8.45
C LEU A 11 -0.49 11.63 6.92
N VAL A 12 -0.90 12.74 6.31
CA VAL A 12 -0.78 12.94 4.86
C VAL A 12 0.68 12.79 4.42
N LYS A 13 1.62 13.42 5.13
CA LYS A 13 3.06 13.28 4.84
C LYS A 13 3.58 11.87 5.07
N LEU A 14 3.09 11.18 6.09
CA LEU A 14 3.48 9.79 6.37
C LEU A 14 3.03 8.86 5.23
N LEU A 15 1.79 9.03 4.74
CA LEU A 15 1.25 8.29 3.61
C LEU A 15 1.99 8.59 2.29
N GLU A 16 2.49 9.82 2.09
CA GLU A 16 3.36 10.14 0.94
C GLU A 16 4.64 9.31 0.93
N GLY A 17 5.15 8.93 2.10
CA GLY A 17 6.40 8.22 2.25
C GLY A 17 7.63 9.08 1.95
N GLY A 18 8.80 8.44 1.85
CA GLY A 18 10.04 9.11 1.43
C GLY A 18 10.73 9.98 2.46
N GLN A 19 10.24 10.05 3.71
CA GLN A 19 10.87 10.83 4.77
C GLN A 19 12.02 10.05 5.43
N ALA A 20 11.80 8.76 5.69
CA ALA A 20 12.76 7.90 6.41
C ALA A 20 13.28 6.73 5.56
N HIS A 21 12.63 6.44 4.44
CA HIS A 21 12.96 5.32 3.54
C HIS A 21 12.64 5.66 2.08
N ALA A 22 12.97 4.76 1.15
CA ALA A 22 12.66 4.93 -0.27
C ALA A 22 11.13 5.10 -0.48
N THR A 23 10.74 5.92 -1.47
CA THR A 23 9.34 6.04 -1.87
C THR A 23 8.88 4.81 -2.66
N PHE A 24 7.58 4.57 -2.69
CA PHE A 24 6.98 3.56 -3.58
C PHE A 24 7.38 3.79 -5.04
N GLU A 25 7.32 5.03 -5.51
CA GLU A 25 7.73 5.42 -6.87
C GLU A 25 9.17 4.98 -7.16
N ALA A 26 10.12 5.28 -6.27
CA ALA A 26 11.50 4.85 -6.41
C ALA A 26 11.62 3.32 -6.43
N ALA A 27 10.86 2.63 -5.58
CA ALA A 27 10.90 1.17 -5.47
C ALA A 27 10.39 0.45 -6.73
N VAL A 28 9.43 1.00 -7.47
CA VAL A 28 8.87 0.38 -8.68
C VAL A 28 9.51 0.89 -9.97
N LYS A 29 10.07 2.10 -9.99
CA LYS A 29 10.62 2.75 -11.18
C LYS A 29 11.81 1.99 -11.76
N GLY A 30 11.83 1.84 -13.09
CA GLY A 30 12.96 1.29 -13.83
C GLY A 30 13.25 -0.19 -13.58
N LEU A 31 12.36 -0.95 -12.90
CA LEU A 31 12.53 -2.40 -12.76
C LEU A 31 12.29 -3.08 -14.11
N PRO A 32 13.32 -3.76 -14.69
CA PRO A 32 13.17 -4.47 -15.97
C PRO A 32 12.04 -5.50 -15.94
N ALA A 33 11.28 -5.60 -17.03
CA ALA A 33 10.16 -6.52 -17.14
C ALA A 33 10.56 -7.98 -16.84
N ALA A 34 11.73 -8.41 -17.31
CA ALA A 34 12.27 -9.76 -17.09
C ALA A 34 12.54 -10.10 -15.61
N LEU A 35 12.63 -9.09 -14.74
CA LEU A 35 12.90 -9.28 -13.30
C LEU A 35 11.66 -9.22 -12.43
N ARG A 36 10.53 -8.72 -12.94
CA ARG A 36 9.31 -8.49 -12.14
C ARG A 36 8.73 -9.76 -11.53
N GLY A 37 8.92 -10.92 -12.18
CA GLY A 37 8.49 -12.24 -11.66
C GLY A 37 9.62 -13.10 -11.10
N LYS A 38 10.81 -12.56 -10.90
CA LYS A 38 11.97 -13.32 -10.38
C LYS A 38 11.98 -13.30 -8.86
N ARG A 39 12.07 -14.48 -8.25
CA ARG A 39 12.38 -14.65 -6.81
C ARG A 39 13.87 -14.90 -6.67
N PRO A 40 14.67 -13.99 -6.12
CA PRO A 40 16.08 -14.26 -5.86
C PRO A 40 16.23 -15.27 -4.74
N LYS A 41 17.40 -15.91 -4.63
CA LYS A 41 17.70 -16.85 -3.54
C LYS A 41 17.54 -16.13 -2.18
N GLY A 42 16.75 -16.71 -1.30
CA GLY A 42 16.47 -16.15 0.03
C GLY A 42 15.28 -15.19 0.10
N ALA A 43 14.60 -14.91 -1.01
CA ALA A 43 13.34 -14.17 -1.00
C ALA A 43 12.14 -15.10 -1.27
N GLU A 44 11.07 -14.92 -0.50
CA GLU A 44 9.84 -15.70 -0.66
C GLU A 44 8.99 -15.19 -1.82
N HIS A 45 9.09 -13.90 -2.13
CA HIS A 45 8.24 -13.23 -3.11
C HIS A 45 9.05 -12.58 -4.23
N SER A 46 8.44 -12.49 -5.40
CA SER A 46 8.91 -11.69 -6.52
C SER A 46 8.47 -10.23 -6.37
N PRO A 47 9.08 -9.29 -7.11
CA PRO A 47 8.62 -7.90 -7.14
C PRO A 47 7.14 -7.74 -7.51
N TRP A 48 6.62 -8.61 -8.39
CA TRP A 48 5.21 -8.60 -8.76
C TRP A 48 4.31 -9.00 -7.60
N GLU A 49 4.68 -10.05 -6.88
CA GLU A 49 3.90 -10.52 -5.74
C GLU A 49 3.84 -9.46 -4.64
N ILE A 50 4.97 -8.82 -4.33
CA ILE A 50 5.02 -7.74 -3.35
C ILE A 50 4.16 -6.55 -3.79
N LEU A 51 4.27 -6.11 -5.05
CA LEU A 51 3.45 -5.02 -5.59
C LEU A 51 1.95 -5.31 -5.48
N GLU A 52 1.51 -6.51 -5.90
CA GLU A 52 0.10 -6.87 -5.86
C GLU A 52 -0.41 -7.04 -4.43
N HIS A 53 0.40 -7.60 -3.54
CA HIS A 53 0.05 -7.68 -2.13
C HIS A 53 -0.18 -6.28 -1.53
N MET A 54 0.75 -5.37 -1.74
CA MET A 54 0.61 -3.98 -1.29
C MET A 54 -0.66 -3.32 -1.84
N ARG A 55 -0.92 -3.50 -3.14
CA ARG A 55 -2.12 -2.93 -3.80
C ARG A 55 -3.40 -3.52 -3.22
N ILE A 56 -3.47 -4.84 -3.06
CA ILE A 56 -4.65 -5.53 -2.54
C ILE A 56 -4.91 -5.13 -1.08
N ALA A 57 -3.90 -5.19 -0.24
CA ALA A 57 -4.03 -4.84 1.17
C ALA A 57 -4.41 -3.35 1.37
N GLN A 58 -3.81 -2.46 0.59
CA GLN A 58 -4.15 -1.03 0.66
C GLN A 58 -5.58 -0.75 0.19
N GLN A 59 -6.01 -1.38 -0.92
CA GLN A 59 -7.38 -1.27 -1.40
C GLN A 59 -8.36 -1.80 -0.34
N ASP A 60 -8.08 -2.95 0.25
CA ASP A 60 -8.89 -3.56 1.31
C ASP A 60 -9.09 -2.61 2.49
N ILE A 61 -8.01 -2.01 3.00
CA ILE A 61 -8.06 -1.05 4.11
C ILE A 61 -8.86 0.20 3.71
N LEU A 62 -8.69 0.70 2.48
CA LEU A 62 -9.45 1.85 1.98
C LEU A 62 -10.94 1.53 1.86
N ASP A 63 -11.29 0.40 1.24
CA ASP A 63 -12.68 -0.03 1.05
C ASP A 63 -13.37 -0.24 2.41
N PHE A 64 -12.68 -0.88 3.37
CA PHE A 64 -13.16 -0.95 4.75
C PHE A 64 -13.40 0.43 5.38
N SER A 65 -12.55 1.40 5.07
CA SER A 65 -12.67 2.76 5.65
C SER A 65 -13.88 3.54 5.15
N ILE A 66 -14.37 3.26 3.92
CA ILE A 66 -15.34 4.12 3.23
C ILE A 66 -16.63 3.42 2.79
N ASP A 67 -16.65 2.10 2.67
CA ASP A 67 -17.81 1.34 2.18
C ASP A 67 -18.53 0.62 3.32
N PRO A 68 -19.74 1.04 3.71
CA PRO A 68 -20.52 0.34 4.72
C PRO A 68 -20.99 -1.06 4.31
N LYS A 69 -20.83 -1.43 3.04
CA LYS A 69 -21.11 -2.77 2.50
C LYS A 69 -19.85 -3.60 2.30
N TYR A 70 -18.72 -3.12 2.84
CA TYR A 70 -17.45 -3.81 2.74
C TYR A 70 -17.55 -5.28 3.17
N VAL A 71 -16.89 -6.14 2.39
CA VAL A 71 -16.72 -7.57 2.69
C VAL A 71 -15.24 -7.89 2.62
N ALA A 72 -14.70 -8.35 3.74
CA ALA A 72 -13.27 -8.69 3.84
C ALA A 72 -12.87 -9.80 2.86
N PRO A 73 -11.76 -9.66 2.13
CA PRO A 73 -11.12 -10.76 1.42
C PRO A 73 -10.72 -11.88 2.41
N LYS A 74 -10.64 -13.11 1.90
CA LYS A 74 -10.24 -14.25 2.72
C LYS A 74 -8.73 -14.21 3.00
N TRP A 75 -8.36 -14.05 4.24
CA TRP A 75 -6.97 -14.12 4.66
C TRP A 75 -6.45 -15.57 4.76
N PRO A 76 -5.21 -15.86 4.31
CA PRO A 76 -4.29 -15.00 3.54
C PRO A 76 -4.48 -15.10 2.02
N ASP A 77 -5.34 -15.99 1.54
CA ASP A 77 -5.40 -16.49 0.17
C ASP A 77 -5.71 -15.39 -0.87
N ASP A 78 -6.54 -14.41 -0.51
CA ASP A 78 -6.98 -13.34 -1.43
C ASP A 78 -6.08 -12.10 -1.37
N TYR A 79 -5.10 -12.05 -0.45
CA TYR A 79 -4.17 -10.94 -0.31
C TYR A 79 -2.90 -11.07 -1.16
N TRP A 80 -2.73 -12.20 -1.83
CA TRP A 80 -1.59 -12.46 -2.68
C TRP A 80 -2.02 -12.85 -4.10
N PRO A 81 -1.28 -12.41 -5.15
CA PRO A 81 -1.61 -12.82 -6.50
C PRO A 81 -1.34 -14.31 -6.70
N LYS A 82 -2.17 -14.97 -7.50
CA LYS A 82 -2.02 -16.40 -7.82
C LYS A 82 -0.78 -16.70 -8.70
N SER A 83 -0.22 -15.68 -9.34
CA SER A 83 0.96 -15.82 -10.21
C SER A 83 2.10 -14.98 -9.68
N LYS A 84 3.30 -15.56 -9.65
CA LYS A 84 4.55 -14.83 -9.29
C LYS A 84 5.01 -13.83 -10.35
N THR A 85 4.39 -13.83 -11.53
CA THR A 85 4.79 -13.02 -12.67
C THR A 85 3.59 -12.21 -13.16
N PRO A 86 3.74 -10.93 -13.51
CA PRO A 86 2.67 -10.18 -14.14
C PRO A 86 2.30 -10.83 -15.49
N PRO A 87 1.00 -10.91 -15.84
CA PRO A 87 0.58 -11.51 -17.10
C PRO A 87 1.12 -10.75 -18.33
N ASN A 88 1.42 -9.48 -18.18
CA ASN A 88 2.03 -8.61 -19.19
C ASN A 88 2.50 -7.28 -18.57
N ASP A 89 3.19 -6.44 -19.36
CA ASP A 89 3.67 -5.13 -18.89
C ASP A 89 2.54 -4.15 -18.56
N LYS A 90 1.38 -4.26 -19.21
CA LYS A 90 0.21 -3.42 -18.90
C LYS A 90 -0.35 -3.72 -17.52
N ALA A 91 -0.29 -5.00 -17.07
CA ALA A 91 -0.73 -5.39 -15.72
C ALA A 91 0.14 -4.73 -14.65
N TRP A 92 1.47 -4.77 -14.79
CA TRP A 92 2.39 -4.07 -13.89
C TRP A 92 2.04 -2.57 -13.77
N ALA A 93 1.93 -1.89 -14.91
CA ALA A 93 1.61 -0.47 -14.93
C ALA A 93 0.20 -0.16 -14.38
N LYS A 94 -0.78 -1.06 -14.58
CA LYS A 94 -2.12 -0.95 -14.00
C LYS A 94 -2.07 -1.02 -12.48
N SER A 95 -1.32 -2.00 -11.93
CA SER A 95 -1.19 -2.17 -10.48
C SER A 95 -0.50 -1.00 -9.81
N VAL A 96 0.57 -0.45 -10.41
CA VAL A 96 1.23 0.76 -9.92
C VAL A 96 0.25 1.96 -9.90
N ARG A 97 -0.56 2.14 -10.96
CA ARG A 97 -1.55 3.23 -10.99
C ARG A 97 -2.67 3.03 -9.97
N ALA A 98 -3.16 1.80 -9.79
CA ALA A 98 -4.19 1.50 -8.81
C ALA A 98 -3.69 1.78 -7.38
N PHE A 99 -2.51 1.29 -7.03
CA PHE A 99 -1.88 1.58 -5.75
C PHE A 99 -1.80 3.09 -5.46
N ASN A 100 -1.33 3.88 -6.43
CA ASN A 100 -1.23 5.33 -6.27
C ASN A 100 -2.61 6.01 -6.15
N ALA A 101 -3.63 5.51 -6.87
CA ALA A 101 -4.98 6.06 -6.79
C ALA A 101 -5.61 5.82 -5.41
N ASP A 102 -5.46 4.60 -4.87
CA ASP A 102 -5.99 4.24 -3.54
C ASP A 102 -5.26 5.00 -2.42
N LEU A 103 -3.93 5.15 -2.54
CA LEU A 103 -3.15 5.95 -1.60
C LEU A 103 -3.59 7.42 -1.59
N GLU A 104 -3.83 8.00 -2.77
CA GLU A 104 -4.34 9.37 -2.89
C GLU A 104 -5.76 9.51 -2.34
N ALA A 105 -6.61 8.48 -2.51
CA ALA A 105 -7.94 8.47 -1.93
C ALA A 105 -7.89 8.48 -0.39
N MET A 106 -7.01 7.66 0.22
CA MET A 106 -6.82 7.67 1.68
C MET A 106 -6.27 9.03 2.16
N ARG A 107 -5.32 9.62 1.45
CA ARG A 107 -4.77 10.95 1.79
C ARG A 107 -5.86 12.03 1.78
N LYS A 108 -6.73 12.02 0.77
CA LYS A 108 -7.88 12.93 0.68
C LYS A 108 -8.86 12.72 1.83
N LEU A 109 -9.16 11.46 2.16
CA LEU A 109 -10.02 11.11 3.30
C LEU A 109 -9.48 11.67 4.60
N VAL A 110 -8.18 11.50 4.85
CA VAL A 110 -7.49 12.03 6.05
C VAL A 110 -7.46 13.56 6.06
N ALA A 111 -7.23 14.20 4.91
CA ALA A 111 -7.12 15.65 4.80
C ALA A 111 -8.48 16.37 4.97
N LEU A 112 -9.58 15.67 4.69
CA LEU A 112 -10.94 16.25 4.72
C LEU A 112 -11.35 16.59 6.16
N GLU A 113 -11.60 17.85 6.46
CA GLU A 113 -11.96 18.33 7.81
C GLU A 113 -13.25 17.71 8.37
N SER A 114 -14.19 17.33 7.49
CA SER A 114 -15.43 16.65 7.90
C SER A 114 -15.24 15.17 8.25
N THR A 115 -14.09 14.57 7.97
CA THR A 115 -13.78 13.21 8.39
C THR A 115 -13.41 13.20 9.88
N ASP A 116 -14.17 12.50 10.71
CA ASP A 116 -13.76 12.27 12.09
C ASP A 116 -12.68 11.16 12.11
N LEU A 117 -11.45 11.55 12.43
CA LEU A 117 -10.32 10.61 12.48
C LEU A 117 -10.39 9.63 13.65
N TYR A 118 -11.14 9.96 14.70
CA TYR A 118 -11.12 9.26 15.99
C TYR A 118 -12.39 8.45 16.25
N ALA A 119 -13.49 8.78 15.58
CA ALA A 119 -14.71 8.00 15.72
C ALA A 119 -14.53 6.57 15.17
N PRO A 120 -15.07 5.55 15.84
CA PRO A 120 -15.12 4.21 15.31
C PRO A 120 -15.86 4.16 13.96
N ILE A 121 -15.32 3.44 12.99
CA ILE A 121 -15.99 3.15 11.72
C ILE A 121 -17.26 2.35 12.04
N PRO A 122 -18.46 2.78 11.57
CA PRO A 122 -19.74 2.23 12.04
C PRO A 122 -19.93 0.72 11.81
N HIS A 123 -19.27 0.16 10.80
CA HIS A 123 -19.34 -1.28 10.45
C HIS A 123 -18.09 -2.06 10.90
N GLY A 124 -17.20 -1.42 11.66
CA GLY A 124 -16.01 -2.05 12.22
C GLY A 124 -16.18 -2.41 13.70
N ASP A 125 -15.15 -3.03 14.26
CA ASP A 125 -15.06 -3.45 15.66
C ASP A 125 -14.24 -2.46 16.51
N GLY A 126 -14.39 -1.14 16.25
CA GLY A 126 -13.70 -0.08 16.96
C GLY A 126 -12.52 0.54 16.20
N GLN A 127 -12.23 0.10 14.97
CA GLN A 127 -11.25 0.73 14.10
C GLN A 127 -11.68 2.15 13.76
N THR A 128 -10.69 3.04 13.56
CA THR A 128 -10.89 4.45 13.23
C THR A 128 -10.14 4.81 11.96
N ILE A 129 -10.51 5.88 11.27
CA ILE A 129 -9.76 6.36 10.09
C ILE A 129 -8.29 6.66 10.43
N LEU A 130 -8.01 7.17 11.63
CA LEU A 130 -6.64 7.35 12.10
C LEU A 130 -5.86 6.01 12.10
N ARG A 131 -6.46 4.97 12.67
CA ARG A 131 -5.84 3.64 12.73
C ARG A 131 -5.59 3.07 11.34
N GLU A 132 -6.55 3.19 10.41
CA GLU A 132 -6.42 2.65 9.06
C GLU A 132 -5.35 3.40 8.24
N ALA A 133 -5.26 4.72 8.39
CA ALA A 133 -4.20 5.51 7.75
C ALA A 133 -2.80 5.12 8.26
N LEU A 134 -2.65 4.91 9.56
CA LEU A 134 -1.40 4.43 10.16
C LEU A 134 -1.05 3.02 9.68
N LEU A 135 -2.04 2.12 9.57
CA LEU A 135 -1.85 0.76 9.08
C LEU A 135 -1.36 0.73 7.63
N ILE A 136 -1.96 1.54 6.75
CA ILE A 136 -1.48 1.69 5.36
C ILE A 136 -0.03 2.15 5.33
N ALA A 137 0.32 3.17 6.12
CA ALA A 137 1.68 3.71 6.13
C ALA A 137 2.70 2.68 6.63
N ASP A 138 2.41 1.96 7.70
CA ASP A 138 3.25 0.92 8.28
C ASP A 138 3.44 -0.26 7.32
N HIS A 139 2.35 -0.81 6.78
CA HIS A 139 2.35 -1.90 5.83
C HIS A 139 3.13 -1.56 4.55
N ASN A 140 2.90 -0.36 4.01
CA ASN A 140 3.62 0.11 2.83
C ASN A 140 5.11 0.30 3.11
N ALA A 141 5.49 0.85 4.26
CA ALA A 141 6.90 1.01 4.64
C ALA A 141 7.63 -0.34 4.70
N TYR A 142 7.00 -1.35 5.32
CA TYR A 142 7.54 -2.71 5.42
C TYR A 142 7.79 -3.32 4.03
N HIS A 143 6.77 -3.33 3.16
CA HIS A 143 6.87 -3.97 1.84
C HIS A 143 7.66 -3.16 0.81
N ILE A 144 7.75 -1.84 0.92
CA ILE A 144 8.70 -1.04 0.15
C ILE A 144 10.14 -1.44 0.49
N GLY A 145 10.44 -1.64 1.78
CA GLY A 145 11.74 -2.15 2.22
C GLY A 145 12.04 -3.54 1.65
N GLU A 146 11.07 -4.45 1.68
CA GLU A 146 11.18 -5.77 1.08
C GLU A 146 11.42 -5.70 -0.43
N LEU A 147 10.66 -4.89 -1.16
CA LEU A 147 10.83 -4.69 -2.60
C LEU A 147 12.21 -4.14 -2.95
N VAL A 148 12.72 -3.17 -2.20
CA VAL A 148 14.08 -2.64 -2.36
C VAL A 148 15.13 -3.74 -2.13
N LEU A 149 14.96 -4.56 -1.08
CA LEU A 149 15.85 -5.69 -0.81
C LEU A 149 15.84 -6.71 -1.95
N VAL A 150 14.65 -7.10 -2.42
CA VAL A 150 14.52 -8.04 -3.56
C VAL A 150 15.20 -7.47 -4.81
N ARG A 151 15.03 -6.18 -5.10
CA ARG A 151 15.71 -5.50 -6.22
C ARG A 151 17.24 -5.49 -6.07
N ARG A 152 17.77 -5.31 -4.86
CA ARG A 152 19.21 -5.40 -4.58
C ARG A 152 19.74 -6.80 -4.88
N LEU A 153 19.05 -7.84 -4.41
CA LEU A 153 19.39 -9.23 -4.66
C LEU A 153 19.33 -9.59 -6.15
N LEU A 154 18.47 -8.93 -6.92
CA LEU A 154 18.37 -9.08 -8.38
C LEU A 154 19.37 -8.19 -9.16
N GLY A 155 20.19 -7.38 -8.49
CA GLY A 155 21.11 -6.44 -9.13
C GLY A 155 20.41 -5.26 -9.85
N ALA A 156 19.17 -4.97 -9.49
CA ALA A 156 18.29 -3.96 -10.13
C ALA A 156 17.99 -2.74 -9.23
N TRP A 157 18.78 -2.51 -8.21
CA TRP A 157 18.71 -1.33 -7.35
C TRP A 157 20.07 -0.63 -7.34
N LYS A 158 20.07 0.67 -7.69
CA LYS A 158 21.28 1.53 -7.65
C LYS A 158 21.17 2.52 -6.52
#